data_4dd7ec8cd063b81e76de20c6a91496dc
#
_entry.id   4dd7ec8cd063b81e76de20c6a91496dc
#
_cell.length_a   1.000
_cell.length_b   1.000
_cell.length_c   1.000
_cell.angle_alpha   90.00
_cell.angle_beta   90.00
_cell.angle_gamma   90.00
#
_symmetry.space_group_name_H-M   'P 1'
#
loop_
_entity.id
_entity.type
_entity.pdbx_description
1 polymer ?
#
loop_
_entity_poly.entity_id
_entity_poly.type
_entity_poly.pdbx_seq_one_letter_code
_entity_poly.pdbx_strand_id
1 'polypeptide(L)'
;MSNTRSIAIVGVGGQGTVLTSDILIEGLVDLGFDVKKNEQHGLSQRGGSVNCMVKYGQAVYAPIIADGEADVVVAFEKIEALRWLKMLKAGGTLIVNDNEILPIPVKMGKASYPHDAIEQLQQTVEHVCPIRATELAQQLGTIRVASIILLGALVKKLGLEQYDWTALIRRKVPAKFLEANLKAYQVGLQSV
;
A
#
# COMPACT_ATOMS: atom_id res chain seq x y z
N MET A 1 -14.56 23.37 0.02
CA MET A 1 -13.98 22.25 0.78
C MET A 1 -12.70 21.87 0.07
N SER A 2 -11.57 21.78 0.74
CA SER A 2 -10.30 21.39 0.13
C SER A 2 -10.43 19.95 -0.38
N ASN A 3 -10.21 19.75 -1.67
CA ASN A 3 -10.30 18.43 -2.30
C ASN A 3 -9.00 17.64 -2.01
N THR A 4 -8.68 17.50 -0.71
CA THR A 4 -7.50 16.77 -0.24
C THR A 4 -7.84 15.29 -0.14
N ARG A 5 -7.02 14.43 -0.72
CA ARG A 5 -7.10 12.98 -0.57
C ARG A 5 -6.05 12.45 0.39
N SER A 6 -6.41 11.41 1.12
CA SER A 6 -5.62 10.80 2.19
C SER A 6 -5.42 9.32 1.92
N ILE A 7 -4.17 8.87 1.88
CA ILE A 7 -3.79 7.48 1.60
C ILE A 7 -2.91 6.96 2.74
N ALA A 8 -3.28 5.86 3.37
CA ALA A 8 -2.44 5.15 4.32
C ALA A 8 -1.86 3.88 3.65
N ILE A 9 -0.53 3.77 3.62
CA ILE A 9 0.18 2.60 3.10
C ILE A 9 0.81 1.89 4.30
N VAL A 10 0.33 0.69 4.61
CA VAL A 10 0.67 -0.01 5.84
C VAL A 10 1.22 -1.40 5.54
N GLY A 11 2.14 -1.87 6.39
CA GLY A 11 2.74 -3.18 6.20
C GLY A 11 3.79 -3.50 7.25
N VAL A 12 4.58 -4.50 6.95
CA VAL A 12 5.69 -4.97 7.79
C VAL A 12 7.01 -4.51 7.17
N GLY A 13 7.96 -4.12 8.01
CA GLY A 13 9.27 -3.66 7.58
C GLY A 13 9.96 -4.62 6.61
N GLY A 14 10.39 -4.10 5.45
CA GLY A 14 11.01 -4.87 4.36
C GLY A 14 10.08 -5.23 3.20
N GLN A 15 8.77 -4.94 3.28
CA GLN A 15 7.81 -5.23 2.20
C GLN A 15 7.80 -4.19 1.06
N GLY A 16 8.48 -3.04 1.22
CA GLY A 16 8.55 -1.99 0.20
C GLY A 16 7.47 -0.91 0.31
N THR A 17 6.83 -0.76 1.47
CA THR A 17 5.85 0.30 1.77
C THR A 17 6.42 1.69 1.49
N VAL A 18 7.66 1.94 1.94
CA VAL A 18 8.37 3.21 1.73
C VAL A 18 8.63 3.46 0.23
N LEU A 19 9.14 2.46 -0.50
CA LEU A 19 9.35 2.59 -1.96
C LEU A 19 8.05 2.92 -2.68
N THR A 20 6.95 2.24 -2.33
CA THR A 20 5.63 2.50 -2.93
C THR A 20 5.18 3.93 -2.64
N SER A 21 5.32 4.40 -1.39
CA SER A 21 4.96 5.78 -1.03
C SER A 21 5.82 6.81 -1.76
N ASP A 22 7.13 6.57 -1.91
CA ASP A 22 8.04 7.50 -2.57
C ASP A 22 7.75 7.64 -4.08
N ILE A 23 7.46 6.51 -4.76
CA ILE A 23 7.05 6.55 -6.17
C ILE A 23 5.71 7.28 -6.32
N LEU A 24 4.73 6.98 -5.45
CA LEU A 24 3.43 7.63 -5.46
C LEU A 24 3.57 9.15 -5.30
N ILE A 25 4.34 9.61 -4.31
CA ILE A 25 4.55 11.02 -4.01
C ILE A 25 5.16 11.74 -5.20
N GLU A 26 6.23 11.18 -5.79
CA GLU A 26 6.90 11.80 -6.92
C GLU A 26 5.93 11.96 -8.11
N GLY A 27 5.12 10.93 -8.41
CA GLY A 27 4.11 11.03 -9.46
C GLY A 27 3.02 12.05 -9.15
N LEU A 28 2.58 12.15 -7.90
CA LEU A 28 1.61 13.18 -7.49
C LEU A 28 2.18 14.59 -7.58
N VAL A 29 3.45 14.79 -7.24
CA VAL A 29 4.16 16.08 -7.41
C VAL A 29 4.31 16.43 -8.89
N ASP A 30 4.70 15.47 -9.74
CA ASP A 30 4.81 15.68 -11.18
C ASP A 30 3.45 16.02 -11.82
N LEU A 31 2.34 15.54 -11.23
CA LEU A 31 0.97 15.91 -11.60
C LEU A 31 0.53 17.29 -11.07
N GLY A 32 1.39 18.00 -10.34
CA GLY A 32 1.14 19.36 -9.85
C GLY A 32 0.39 19.43 -8.52
N PHE A 33 0.25 18.33 -7.76
CA PHE A 33 -0.36 18.36 -6.43
C PHE A 33 0.63 18.85 -5.36
N ASP A 34 0.10 19.56 -4.34
CA ASP A 34 0.79 19.70 -3.07
C ASP A 34 0.67 18.38 -2.29
N VAL A 35 1.81 17.81 -1.89
CA VAL A 35 1.88 16.49 -1.26
C VAL A 35 2.61 16.59 0.07
N LYS A 36 2.05 15.97 1.10
CA LYS A 36 2.72 15.82 2.40
C LYS A 36 2.79 14.34 2.78
N LYS A 37 3.92 13.94 3.33
CA LYS A 37 4.19 12.58 3.82
C LYS A 37 4.49 12.59 5.31
N ASN A 38 3.98 11.57 6.01
CA ASN A 38 4.46 11.16 7.32
C ASN A 38 4.79 9.68 7.26
N GLU A 39 5.87 9.28 7.91
CA GLU A 39 6.31 7.89 7.96
C GLU A 39 6.58 7.50 9.41
N GLN A 40 5.98 6.41 9.84
CA GLN A 40 6.12 5.88 11.20
C GLN A 40 6.61 4.45 11.13
N HIS A 41 7.68 4.17 11.86
CA HIS A 41 8.25 2.85 12.00
C HIS A 41 8.07 2.38 13.45
N GLY A 42 7.71 1.10 13.62
CA GLY A 42 7.79 0.46 14.92
C GLY A 42 9.24 0.36 15.39
N LEU A 43 9.46 0.10 16.69
CA LEU A 43 10.80 -0.03 17.31
C LEU A 43 11.67 -1.12 16.67
N SER A 44 11.06 -2.07 15.94
CA SER A 44 11.76 -3.15 15.25
C SER A 44 12.01 -2.76 13.80
N GLN A 45 13.27 -2.61 13.39
CA GLN A 45 13.66 -2.29 12.01
C GLN A 45 13.32 -3.42 11.02
N ARG A 46 13.10 -4.66 11.47
CA ARG A 46 12.66 -5.80 10.65
C ARG A 46 11.49 -6.48 11.33
N GLY A 47 10.41 -6.70 10.59
CA GLY A 47 9.20 -7.34 11.11
C GLY A 47 8.32 -6.45 11.98
N GLY A 48 8.66 -5.16 12.18
CA GLY A 48 7.80 -4.16 12.83
C GLY A 48 6.80 -3.57 11.85
N SER A 49 5.66 -3.09 12.38
CA SER A 49 4.66 -2.36 11.58
C SER A 49 5.25 -1.07 11.03
N VAL A 50 4.98 -0.79 9.76
CA VAL A 50 5.34 0.46 9.06
C VAL A 50 4.08 1.08 8.52
N ASN A 51 3.91 2.38 8.76
CA ASN A 51 2.78 3.17 8.26
C ASN A 51 3.33 4.42 7.56
N CYS A 52 2.99 4.57 6.28
CA CYS A 52 3.27 5.76 5.48
C CYS A 52 1.94 6.46 5.19
N MET A 53 1.76 7.66 5.70
CA MET A 53 0.61 8.52 5.42
C MET A 53 0.96 9.50 4.31
N VAL A 54 0.13 9.57 3.27
CA VAL A 54 0.27 10.49 2.15
C VAL A 54 -1.02 11.28 2.00
N LYS A 55 -0.92 12.61 2.11
CA LYS A 55 -2.01 13.53 1.79
C LYS A 55 -1.64 14.34 0.56
N TYR A 56 -2.58 14.50 -0.38
CA TYR A 56 -2.35 15.30 -1.59
C TYR A 56 -3.61 16.07 -2.02
N GLY A 57 -3.42 17.19 -2.69
CA GLY A 57 -4.49 18.05 -3.17
C GLY A 57 -3.96 19.38 -3.70
N GLN A 58 -4.81 20.39 -3.84
CA GLN A 58 -4.36 21.74 -4.25
C GLN A 58 -3.52 22.43 -3.16
N ALA A 59 -3.86 22.22 -1.89
CA ALA A 59 -3.09 22.68 -0.74
C ALA A 59 -3.26 21.70 0.42
N VAL A 60 -2.15 21.28 1.02
CA VAL A 60 -2.11 20.34 2.15
C VAL A 60 -1.29 20.92 3.28
N TYR A 61 -1.90 21.11 4.44
CA TYR A 61 -1.26 21.77 5.58
C TYR A 61 -0.61 20.82 6.58
N ALA A 62 -1.04 19.54 6.61
CA ALA A 62 -0.50 18.56 7.54
C ALA A 62 -0.54 17.16 6.92
N PRO A 63 0.49 16.30 7.16
CA PRO A 63 0.54 14.94 6.62
C PRO A 63 -0.28 13.93 7.42
N ILE A 64 -0.66 14.24 8.66
CA ILE A 64 -1.29 13.29 9.57
C ILE A 64 -2.71 12.96 9.10
N ILE A 65 -3.02 11.67 9.07
CA ILE A 65 -4.34 11.12 8.80
C ILE A 65 -4.91 10.61 10.13
N ALA A 66 -6.04 11.16 10.56
CA ALA A 66 -6.72 10.68 11.76
C ALA A 66 -7.55 9.40 11.47
N ASP A 67 -8.04 8.77 12.53
CA ASP A 67 -8.95 7.64 12.41
C ASP A 67 -10.21 8.07 11.63
N GLY A 68 -10.62 7.28 10.64
CA GLY A 68 -11.76 7.56 9.78
C GLY A 68 -11.54 8.60 8.67
N GLU A 69 -10.28 9.00 8.37
CA GLU A 69 -9.98 10.03 7.35
C GLU A 69 -9.32 9.49 6.08
N ALA A 70 -8.81 8.25 6.07
CA ALA A 70 -8.15 7.71 4.89
C ALA A 70 -9.16 7.39 3.78
N ASP A 71 -8.99 7.99 2.60
CA ASP A 71 -9.76 7.63 1.40
C ASP A 71 -9.42 6.23 0.92
N VAL A 72 -8.13 5.87 1.02
CA VAL A 72 -7.61 4.56 0.64
C VAL A 72 -6.64 4.07 1.70
N VAL A 73 -6.79 2.82 2.10
CA VAL A 73 -5.77 2.08 2.86
C VAL A 73 -5.19 1.00 1.95
N VAL A 74 -3.86 0.96 1.83
CA VAL A 74 -3.14 -0.10 1.11
C VAL A 74 -2.36 -0.91 2.12
N ALA A 75 -2.79 -2.13 2.37
CA ALA A 75 -2.18 -3.02 3.33
C ALA A 75 -1.36 -4.11 2.63
N PHE A 76 -0.10 -4.22 3.01
CA PHE A 76 0.84 -5.18 2.43
C PHE A 76 0.76 -6.56 3.08
N GLU A 77 -0.06 -6.69 4.14
CA GLU A 77 -0.23 -7.89 4.93
C GLU A 77 -1.59 -7.88 5.65
N LYS A 78 -2.20 -9.03 5.87
CA LYS A 78 -3.57 -9.17 6.38
C LYS A 78 -3.78 -8.62 7.80
N ILE A 79 -2.87 -8.91 8.74
CA ILE A 79 -2.95 -8.36 10.12
C ILE A 79 -2.78 -6.83 10.11
N GLU A 80 -1.90 -6.31 9.26
CA GLU A 80 -1.73 -4.87 9.15
C GLU A 80 -2.99 -4.20 8.58
N ALA A 81 -3.73 -4.88 7.67
CA ALA A 81 -5.03 -4.40 7.22
C ALA A 81 -6.03 -4.28 8.37
N LEU A 82 -6.16 -5.30 9.20
CA LEU A 82 -7.02 -5.27 10.39
C LEU A 82 -6.58 -4.21 11.41
N ARG A 83 -5.27 -4.11 11.66
CA ARG A 83 -4.70 -3.16 12.63
C ARG A 83 -4.99 -1.70 12.28
N TRP A 84 -4.89 -1.36 10.99
CA TRP A 84 -5.01 0.01 10.49
C TRP A 84 -6.36 0.31 9.86
N LEU A 85 -7.32 -0.64 9.93
CA LEU A 85 -8.68 -0.48 9.40
C LEU A 85 -9.37 0.77 9.96
N LYS A 86 -9.11 1.10 11.22
CA LYS A 86 -9.67 2.28 11.87
C LYS A 86 -9.37 3.60 11.17
N MET A 87 -8.30 3.67 10.37
CA MET A 87 -7.98 4.87 9.59
C MET A 87 -8.89 5.06 8.38
N LEU A 88 -9.49 3.96 7.86
CA LEU A 88 -10.32 4.02 6.66
C LEU A 88 -11.61 4.78 6.94
N LYS A 89 -11.95 5.75 6.09
CA LYS A 89 -13.23 6.45 6.19
C LYS A 89 -14.40 5.57 5.72
N ALA A 90 -15.61 5.90 6.13
CA ALA A 90 -16.81 5.29 5.59
C ALA A 90 -16.88 5.46 4.05
N GLY A 91 -17.13 4.37 3.33
CA GLY A 91 -17.09 4.35 1.86
C GLY A 91 -15.67 4.46 1.25
N GLY A 92 -14.63 4.41 2.06
CA GLY A 92 -13.24 4.35 1.58
C GLY A 92 -12.89 2.98 0.98
N THR A 93 -11.75 2.91 0.29
CA THR A 93 -11.28 1.69 -0.38
C THR A 93 -10.13 1.05 0.39
N LEU A 94 -10.22 -0.25 0.67
CA LEU A 94 -9.16 -1.07 1.22
C LEU A 94 -8.56 -1.95 0.12
N ILE A 95 -7.29 -1.73 -0.22
CA ILE A 95 -6.49 -2.64 -1.05
C ILE A 95 -5.65 -3.47 -0.09
N VAL A 96 -5.74 -4.78 -0.16
CA VAL A 96 -5.02 -5.67 0.76
C VAL A 96 -4.30 -6.78 0.02
N ASN A 97 -3.00 -6.93 0.28
CA ASN A 97 -2.27 -8.11 -0.15
C ASN A 97 -2.70 -9.31 0.70
N ASP A 98 -3.29 -10.31 0.05
CA ASP A 98 -3.64 -11.59 0.69
C ASP A 98 -2.36 -12.38 0.97
N ASN A 99 -1.62 -11.94 1.98
CA ASN A 99 -0.35 -12.51 2.40
C ASN A 99 -0.26 -12.54 3.93
N GLU A 100 0.37 -13.56 4.45
CA GLU A 100 0.56 -13.78 5.89
C GLU A 100 2.03 -13.67 6.28
N ILE A 101 2.33 -12.81 7.23
CA ILE A 101 3.63 -12.76 7.91
C ILE A 101 3.40 -13.01 9.39
N LEU A 102 3.69 -14.23 9.84
CA LEU A 102 3.48 -14.60 11.22
C LEU A 102 4.32 -13.75 12.17
N PRO A 103 3.70 -12.96 13.08
CA PRO A 103 4.42 -12.23 14.12
C PRO A 103 5.15 -13.16 15.08
N ILE A 104 6.17 -12.63 15.79
CA ILE A 104 6.94 -13.42 16.76
C ILE A 104 6.06 -14.13 17.80
N PRO A 105 5.07 -13.49 18.43
CA PRO A 105 4.19 -14.17 19.39
C PRO A 105 3.44 -15.37 18.81
N VAL A 106 3.01 -15.28 17.56
CA VAL A 106 2.35 -16.38 16.84
C VAL A 106 3.34 -17.53 16.58
N LYS A 107 4.54 -17.21 16.09
CA LYS A 107 5.61 -18.21 15.89
C LYS A 107 6.01 -18.92 17.18
N MET A 108 5.88 -18.25 18.32
CA MET A 108 6.15 -18.82 19.65
C MET A 108 4.94 -19.56 20.26
N GLY A 109 3.81 -19.67 19.56
CA GLY A 109 2.58 -20.28 20.07
C GLY A 109 1.88 -19.49 21.17
N LYS A 110 2.23 -18.21 21.36
CA LYS A 110 1.64 -17.34 22.41
C LYS A 110 0.42 -16.55 21.91
N ALA A 111 0.11 -16.59 20.62
CA ALA A 111 -1.04 -15.97 20.00
C ALA A 111 -1.45 -16.75 18.74
N SER A 112 -2.71 -16.62 18.33
CA SER A 112 -3.22 -17.15 17.06
C SER A 112 -3.12 -16.10 15.96
N TYR A 113 -3.00 -16.56 14.70
CA TYR A 113 -3.10 -15.71 13.53
C TYR A 113 -4.55 -15.71 13.02
N PRO A 114 -5.16 -14.57 12.68
CA PRO A 114 -6.51 -14.53 12.10
C PRO A 114 -6.44 -14.90 10.61
N HIS A 115 -6.50 -16.21 10.30
CA HIS A 115 -6.43 -16.70 8.92
C HIS A 115 -7.62 -16.25 8.07
N ASP A 116 -8.75 -15.96 8.70
CA ASP A 116 -10.01 -15.44 8.14
C ASP A 116 -10.04 -13.89 8.03
N ALA A 117 -8.86 -13.24 8.08
CA ALA A 117 -8.78 -11.78 8.06
C ALA A 117 -9.42 -11.14 6.82
N ILE A 118 -9.32 -11.76 5.64
CA ILE A 118 -9.94 -11.24 4.41
C ILE A 118 -11.46 -11.27 4.53
N GLU A 119 -12.02 -12.38 5.02
CA GLU A 119 -13.47 -12.53 5.24
C GLU A 119 -13.98 -11.51 6.26
N GLN A 120 -13.26 -11.28 7.36
CA GLN A 120 -13.60 -10.26 8.35
C GLN A 120 -13.61 -8.85 7.73
N LEU A 121 -12.59 -8.52 6.91
CA LEU A 121 -12.50 -7.25 6.23
C LEU A 121 -13.65 -7.05 5.23
N GLN A 122 -14.01 -8.06 4.45
CA GLN A 122 -15.12 -8.02 3.49
C GLN A 122 -16.48 -7.89 4.15
N GLN A 123 -16.64 -8.38 5.37
CA GLN A 123 -17.88 -8.19 6.16
C GLN A 123 -18.01 -6.77 6.75
N THR A 124 -16.87 -6.09 6.94
CA THR A 124 -16.81 -4.80 7.65
C THR A 124 -16.72 -3.62 6.70
N VAL A 125 -16.07 -3.79 5.55
CA VAL A 125 -15.74 -2.73 4.58
C VAL A 125 -16.45 -3.00 3.26
N GLU A 126 -17.14 -1.99 2.74
CA GLU A 126 -17.89 -2.08 1.48
C GLU A 126 -16.98 -2.30 0.25
N HIS A 127 -15.83 -1.62 0.23
CA HIS A 127 -14.91 -1.65 -0.91
C HIS A 127 -13.57 -2.28 -0.53
N VAL A 128 -13.51 -3.62 -0.53
CA VAL A 128 -12.28 -4.39 -0.31
C VAL A 128 -11.78 -4.96 -1.63
N CYS A 129 -10.48 -4.76 -1.91
CA CYS A 129 -9.78 -5.29 -3.07
C CYS A 129 -8.65 -6.23 -2.58
N PRO A 130 -8.93 -7.52 -2.29
CA PRO A 130 -7.90 -8.48 -1.96
C PRO A 130 -7.09 -8.85 -3.20
N ILE A 131 -5.76 -8.81 -3.11
CA ILE A 131 -4.84 -9.12 -4.21
C ILE A 131 -3.80 -10.11 -3.70
N ARG A 132 -3.55 -11.20 -4.39
CA ARG A 132 -2.46 -12.13 -4.09
C ARG A 132 -1.13 -11.61 -4.66
N ALA A 133 -0.77 -10.37 -4.28
CA ALA A 133 0.37 -9.68 -4.87
C ALA A 133 1.69 -10.44 -4.65
N THR A 134 1.86 -11.13 -3.53
CA THR A 134 3.06 -11.94 -3.25
C THR A 134 3.15 -13.14 -4.18
N GLU A 135 2.06 -13.86 -4.45
CA GLU A 135 2.02 -15.00 -5.37
C GLU A 135 2.27 -14.54 -6.82
N LEU A 136 1.60 -13.46 -7.24
CA LEU A 136 1.80 -12.86 -8.56
C LEU A 136 3.26 -12.40 -8.75
N ALA A 137 3.87 -11.82 -7.72
CA ALA A 137 5.27 -11.42 -7.75
C ALA A 137 6.23 -12.62 -7.86
N GLN A 138 5.93 -13.75 -7.22
CA GLN A 138 6.70 -14.99 -7.36
C GLN A 138 6.67 -15.50 -8.81
N GLN A 139 5.52 -15.45 -9.47
CA GLN A 139 5.38 -15.80 -10.88
C GLN A 139 6.20 -14.90 -11.81
N LEU A 140 6.43 -13.63 -11.40
CA LEU A 140 7.32 -12.69 -12.10
C LEU A 140 8.80 -12.85 -11.74
N GLY A 141 9.15 -13.86 -10.92
CA GLY A 141 10.53 -14.24 -10.59
C GLY A 141 11.06 -13.66 -9.27
N THR A 142 10.36 -12.77 -8.59
CA THR A 142 10.80 -12.23 -7.30
C THR A 142 9.67 -11.62 -6.49
N ILE A 143 9.54 -12.03 -5.22
CA ILE A 143 8.54 -11.47 -4.29
C ILE A 143 8.68 -9.96 -4.06
N ARG A 144 9.86 -9.40 -4.36
CA ARG A 144 10.15 -7.96 -4.12
C ARG A 144 9.29 -7.03 -4.97
N VAL A 145 8.75 -7.50 -6.10
CA VAL A 145 7.91 -6.67 -6.96
C VAL A 145 6.43 -6.63 -6.50
N ALA A 146 6.06 -7.33 -5.43
CA ALA A 146 4.71 -7.26 -4.85
C ALA A 146 4.31 -5.82 -4.49
N SER A 147 5.27 -5.02 -4.01
CA SER A 147 5.06 -3.60 -3.72
C SER A 147 4.65 -2.78 -4.95
N ILE A 148 5.17 -3.13 -6.12
CA ILE A 148 4.84 -2.45 -7.38
C ILE A 148 3.51 -2.95 -7.95
N ILE A 149 3.12 -4.21 -7.70
CA ILE A 149 1.76 -4.68 -8.00
C ILE A 149 0.73 -3.86 -7.20
N LEU A 150 0.96 -3.69 -5.89
CA LEU A 150 0.08 -2.88 -5.04
C LEU A 150 0.07 -1.40 -5.45
N LEU A 151 1.21 -0.84 -5.90
CA LEU A 151 1.26 0.50 -6.48
C LEU A 151 0.37 0.60 -7.73
N GLY A 152 0.44 -0.36 -8.65
CA GLY A 152 -0.41 -0.38 -9.85
C GLY A 152 -1.90 -0.40 -9.50
N ALA A 153 -2.30 -1.25 -8.55
CA ALA A 153 -3.67 -1.31 -8.06
C ALA A 153 -4.11 0.02 -7.42
N LEU A 154 -3.24 0.65 -6.62
CA LEU A 154 -3.51 1.95 -6.01
C LEU A 154 -3.68 3.03 -7.08
N VAL A 155 -2.77 3.13 -8.05
CA VAL A 155 -2.85 4.10 -9.17
C VAL A 155 -4.17 3.96 -9.92
N LYS A 156 -4.60 2.73 -10.20
CA LYS A 156 -5.88 2.43 -10.86
C LYS A 156 -7.07 2.92 -10.03
N LYS A 157 -7.09 2.62 -8.73
CA LYS A 157 -8.17 3.08 -7.82
C LYS A 157 -8.21 4.60 -7.63
N LEU A 158 -7.08 5.28 -7.83
CA LEU A 158 -7.00 6.74 -7.78
C LEU A 158 -7.42 7.41 -9.10
N GLY A 159 -7.53 6.65 -10.21
CA GLY A 159 -7.83 7.17 -11.56
C GLY A 159 -6.65 7.97 -12.16
N LEU A 160 -5.41 7.55 -11.86
CA LEU A 160 -4.19 8.26 -12.24
C LEU A 160 -3.34 7.49 -13.27
N GLU A 161 -3.90 6.47 -13.92
CA GLU A 161 -3.19 5.59 -14.84
C GLU A 161 -2.74 6.28 -16.15
N GLN A 162 -3.27 7.45 -16.48
CA GLN A 162 -2.86 8.23 -17.64
C GLN A 162 -1.48 8.90 -17.48
N TYR A 163 -0.95 9.01 -16.26
CA TYR A 163 0.41 9.49 -16.01
C TYR A 163 1.44 8.38 -16.31
N ASP A 164 2.65 8.75 -16.76
CA ASP A 164 3.71 7.77 -17.05
C ASP A 164 4.45 7.31 -15.78
N TRP A 165 3.78 6.48 -15.00
CA TRP A 165 4.36 5.84 -13.80
C TRP A 165 5.56 4.96 -14.13
N THR A 166 5.64 4.46 -15.37
CA THR A 166 6.75 3.58 -15.77
C THR A 166 8.08 4.33 -15.82
N ALA A 167 8.07 5.61 -16.18
CA ALA A 167 9.25 6.47 -16.13
C ALA A 167 9.77 6.63 -14.69
N LEU A 168 8.86 6.80 -13.70
CA LEU A 168 9.25 6.86 -12.28
C LEU A 168 9.82 5.53 -11.79
N ILE A 169 9.17 4.42 -12.12
CA ILE A 169 9.65 3.08 -11.76
C ILE A 169 11.07 2.87 -12.30
N ARG A 170 11.33 3.26 -13.55
CA ARG A 170 12.68 3.18 -14.17
C ARG A 170 13.74 3.94 -13.38
N ARG A 171 13.40 5.09 -12.81
CA ARG A 171 14.34 5.91 -12.02
C ARG A 171 14.61 5.33 -10.63
N LYS A 172 13.64 4.63 -10.04
CA LYS A 172 13.67 4.20 -8.63
C LYS A 172 14.15 2.78 -8.42
N VAL A 173 14.08 1.91 -9.44
CA VAL A 173 14.44 0.50 -9.27
C VAL A 173 15.76 0.18 -9.96
N PRO A 174 16.58 -0.73 -9.38
CA PRO A 174 17.81 -1.16 -10.02
C PRO A 174 17.57 -1.79 -11.40
N ALA A 175 18.41 -1.50 -12.37
CA ALA A 175 18.27 -1.92 -13.78
C ALA A 175 18.02 -3.44 -13.93
N LYS A 176 18.68 -4.27 -13.12
CA LYS A 176 18.53 -5.74 -13.14
C LYS A 176 17.12 -6.23 -12.78
N PHE A 177 16.30 -5.40 -12.13
CA PHE A 177 14.93 -5.74 -11.75
C PHE A 177 13.88 -4.96 -12.54
N LEU A 178 14.30 -4.12 -13.47
CA LEU A 178 13.42 -3.19 -14.15
C LEU A 178 12.28 -3.88 -14.88
N GLU A 179 12.58 -4.90 -15.68
CA GLU A 179 11.58 -5.63 -16.46
C GLU A 179 10.50 -6.26 -15.57
N ALA A 180 10.93 -6.91 -14.47
CA ALA A 180 10.00 -7.50 -13.50
C ALA A 180 9.10 -6.46 -12.84
N ASN A 181 9.66 -5.27 -12.50
CA ASN A 181 8.89 -4.17 -11.93
C ASN A 181 7.88 -3.57 -12.91
N LEU A 182 8.25 -3.40 -14.19
CA LEU A 182 7.31 -2.91 -15.21
C LEU A 182 6.16 -3.89 -15.44
N LYS A 183 6.45 -5.19 -15.52
CA LYS A 183 5.41 -6.23 -15.59
C LYS A 183 4.52 -6.22 -14.34
N ALA A 184 5.12 -6.10 -13.16
CA ALA A 184 4.40 -6.03 -11.89
C ALA A 184 3.43 -4.84 -11.84
N TYR A 185 3.84 -3.68 -12.31
CA TYR A 185 2.96 -2.50 -12.41
C TYR A 185 1.73 -2.79 -13.29
N GLN A 186 1.92 -3.39 -14.47
CA GLN A 186 0.83 -3.75 -15.36
C GLN A 186 -0.13 -4.77 -14.73
N VAL A 187 0.41 -5.80 -14.06
CA VAL A 187 -0.38 -6.77 -13.30
C VAL A 187 -1.23 -6.06 -12.24
N GLY A 188 -0.63 -5.10 -11.53
CA GLY A 188 -1.34 -4.30 -10.52
C GLY A 188 -2.51 -3.50 -11.09
N LEU A 189 -2.33 -2.83 -12.23
CA LEU A 189 -3.40 -2.10 -12.93
C LEU A 189 -4.59 -3.00 -13.30
N GLN A 190 -4.34 -4.27 -13.57
CA GLN A 190 -5.35 -5.26 -13.98
C GLN A 190 -5.99 -6.00 -12.81
N SER A 191 -5.48 -5.84 -11.58
CA SER A 191 -5.92 -6.59 -10.40
C SER A 191 -7.15 -5.98 -9.70
N VAL A 192 -7.64 -4.79 -10.14
CA VAL A 192 -8.73 -4.04 -9.49
C VAL A 192 -9.63 -3.31 -10.47
#